data_7c3ae58daaf0f2216c729abfaea23300
#
_entry.id   7c3ae58daaf0f2216c729abfaea23300
#
_cell.length_a   1.000
_cell.length_b   1.000
_cell.length_c   1.000
_cell.angle_alpha   90.00
_cell.angle_beta   90.00
_cell.angle_gamma   90.00
#
_symmetry.space_group_name_H-M   'P 1'
#
loop_
_entity.id
_entity.type
_entity.pdbx_description
1 polymer ?
#
loop_
_entity_poly.entity_id
_entity_poly.type
_entity_poly.pdbx_seq_one_letter_code
_entity_poly.pdbx_strand_id
1 'polypeptide(L)'
;MRWRRWLAALLAACWTACRAEPPNAILLVAKPGLADPNFSRTVVLVTQAEDASTVGVILNHPTTVRHERTGEPIYSGGPVMPRTVVALFRSENEPPAPSFHVLQGIYLSMHPAIVEQLQPPYRLYAGFAGWMPGQLDSEIARDGWYLLPASEELLFRRDSAGMWEELLDRASAHRTRAA
;
A
#
# COMPACT_ATOMS: atom_id res chain seq x y z
N MET A 1 -30.15 -22.30 51.58
CA MET A 1 -29.30 -22.78 50.48
C MET A 1 -29.53 -21.98 49.21
N ARG A 2 -29.04 -20.72 49.11
CA ARG A 2 -29.26 -19.87 47.90
C ARG A 2 -28.05 -19.00 47.62
N TRP A 3 -26.83 -19.57 47.62
CA TRP A 3 -25.56 -18.79 47.47
C TRP A 3 -24.75 -19.16 46.22
N ARG A 4 -25.28 -19.93 45.29
CA ARG A 4 -24.51 -20.39 44.11
C ARG A 4 -24.83 -19.70 42.76
N ARG A 5 -25.56 -18.59 42.76
CA ARG A 5 -26.01 -17.94 41.49
C ARG A 5 -25.35 -16.56 41.15
N TRP A 6 -24.34 -16.11 41.90
CA TRP A 6 -23.73 -14.77 41.70
C TRP A 6 -22.29 -14.79 41.18
N LEU A 7 -21.70 -15.94 40.84
CA LEU A 7 -20.33 -16.03 40.32
C LEU A 7 -20.23 -16.27 38.81
N ALA A 8 -21.32 -16.25 38.06
CA ALA A 8 -21.32 -16.52 36.61
C ALA A 8 -21.45 -15.24 35.75
N ALA A 9 -21.45 -14.05 36.34
CA ALA A 9 -21.75 -12.81 35.60
C ALA A 9 -20.55 -11.85 35.44
N LEU A 10 -19.33 -12.24 35.76
CA LEU A 10 -18.15 -11.36 35.73
C LEU A 10 -17.04 -11.79 34.76
N LEU A 11 -17.28 -12.72 33.83
CA LEU A 11 -16.27 -13.13 32.84
C LEU A 11 -16.68 -12.87 31.37
N ALA A 12 -17.68 -12.03 31.14
CA ALA A 12 -18.14 -11.68 29.80
C ALA A 12 -17.72 -10.27 29.33
N ALA A 13 -16.73 -9.66 29.98
CA ALA A 13 -16.29 -8.31 29.64
C ALA A 13 -14.77 -8.29 29.55
N CYS A 14 -14.21 -8.65 28.44
CA CYS A 14 -12.96 -8.13 27.85
C CYS A 14 -12.44 -9.04 26.72
N TRP A 15 -13.26 -9.28 25.70
CA TRP A 15 -12.76 -9.76 24.40
C TRP A 15 -13.22 -8.79 23.29
N THR A 16 -12.96 -7.52 23.47
CA THR A 16 -12.64 -6.68 22.33
C THR A 16 -11.20 -6.99 21.95
N ALA A 17 -10.99 -8.21 21.42
CA ALA A 17 -9.81 -8.46 20.63
C ALA A 17 -9.79 -7.36 19.58
N CYS A 18 -8.79 -6.49 19.63
CA CYS A 18 -8.44 -5.57 18.58
C CYS A 18 -8.24 -6.44 17.34
N ARG A 19 -9.31 -6.59 16.54
CA ARG A 19 -9.29 -7.38 15.32
C ARG A 19 -8.50 -6.51 14.36
N ALA A 20 -7.20 -6.78 14.24
CA ALA A 20 -6.38 -6.15 13.24
C ALA A 20 -7.09 -6.35 11.90
N GLU A 21 -7.44 -5.26 11.24
CA GLU A 21 -7.99 -5.34 9.89
C GLU A 21 -7.03 -6.13 9.00
N PRO A 22 -7.53 -7.07 8.20
CA PRO A 22 -6.68 -7.82 7.30
C PRO A 22 -5.97 -6.84 6.36
N PRO A 23 -4.70 -7.11 5.99
CA PRO A 23 -3.99 -6.26 5.05
C PRO A 23 -4.77 -6.21 3.73
N ASN A 24 -5.12 -5.01 3.27
CA ASN A 24 -5.84 -4.79 2.01
C ASN A 24 -4.88 -4.51 0.84
N ALA A 25 -3.57 -4.65 1.05
CA ALA A 25 -2.57 -4.26 0.08
C ALA A 25 -1.58 -5.37 -0.24
N ILE A 26 -1.14 -5.39 -1.49
CA ILE A 26 -0.07 -6.23 -2.01
C ILE A 26 0.94 -5.38 -2.79
N LEU A 27 2.12 -5.94 -3.01
CA LEU A 27 3.12 -5.40 -3.93
C LEU A 27 3.05 -6.15 -5.26
N LEU A 28 2.95 -5.40 -6.34
CA LEU A 28 3.14 -5.88 -7.69
C LEU A 28 4.59 -5.60 -8.11
N VAL A 29 5.33 -6.62 -8.47
CA VAL A 29 6.67 -6.49 -9.01
C VAL A 29 6.62 -6.77 -10.51
N ALA A 30 6.93 -5.77 -11.33
CA ALA A 30 6.88 -5.89 -12.77
C ALA A 30 7.86 -6.97 -13.26
N LYS A 31 7.37 -7.90 -14.10
CA LYS A 31 8.25 -8.87 -14.74
C LYS A 31 9.06 -8.21 -15.84
N PRO A 32 10.26 -8.73 -16.16
CA PRO A 32 11.13 -8.14 -17.20
C PRO A 32 10.47 -8.00 -18.57
N GLY A 33 9.47 -8.82 -18.88
CA GLY A 33 8.73 -8.80 -20.16
C GLY A 33 7.45 -7.96 -20.16
N LEU A 34 7.17 -7.21 -19.08
CA LEU A 34 5.99 -6.34 -19.04
C LEU A 34 6.10 -5.24 -20.12
N ALA A 35 5.14 -5.22 -21.03
CA ALA A 35 5.18 -4.35 -22.20
C ALA A 35 4.80 -2.88 -21.92
N ASP A 36 4.14 -2.60 -20.79
CA ASP A 36 3.72 -1.24 -20.44
C ASP A 36 4.93 -0.41 -19.99
N PRO A 37 5.31 0.65 -20.73
CA PRO A 37 6.46 1.47 -20.41
C PRO A 37 6.31 2.24 -19.09
N ASN A 38 5.07 2.52 -18.63
CA ASN A 38 4.83 3.19 -17.35
C ASN A 38 5.19 2.31 -16.15
N PHE A 39 5.18 0.99 -16.34
CA PHE A 39 5.41 0.03 -15.27
C PHE A 39 6.66 -0.84 -15.46
N SER A 40 7.47 -0.56 -16.47
CA SER A 40 8.74 -1.27 -16.66
C SER A 40 9.64 -1.08 -15.44
N ARG A 41 10.15 -2.19 -14.85
CA ARG A 41 11.04 -2.22 -13.69
C ARG A 41 10.47 -1.49 -12.46
N THR A 42 9.15 -1.61 -12.26
CA THR A 42 8.47 -0.99 -11.11
C THR A 42 8.13 -2.00 -10.00
N VAL A 43 8.05 -1.46 -8.80
CA VAL A 43 7.38 -2.07 -7.65
C VAL A 43 6.19 -1.17 -7.32
N VAL A 44 4.98 -1.69 -7.42
CA VAL A 44 3.75 -0.93 -7.20
C VAL A 44 3.05 -1.45 -5.96
N LEU A 45 2.83 -0.59 -4.99
CA LEU A 45 1.89 -0.84 -3.90
C LEU A 45 0.48 -0.68 -4.45
N VAL A 46 -0.38 -1.68 -4.26
CA VAL A 46 -1.80 -1.59 -4.65
C VAL A 46 -2.71 -1.95 -3.48
N THR A 47 -3.84 -1.28 -3.43
CA THR A 47 -4.93 -1.54 -2.49
C THR A 47 -6.26 -1.46 -3.22
N GLN A 48 -7.27 -2.19 -2.73
CA GLN A 48 -8.59 -2.20 -3.33
C GLN A 48 -9.46 -1.11 -2.70
N ALA A 49 -10.16 -0.37 -3.54
CA ALA A 49 -11.19 0.58 -3.14
C ALA A 49 -12.54 -0.12 -2.92
N GLU A 50 -13.50 0.56 -2.30
CA GLU A 50 -14.84 0.02 -2.00
C GLU A 50 -15.63 -0.39 -3.24
N ASP A 51 -15.42 0.29 -4.38
CA ASP A 51 -16.05 0.01 -5.67
C ASP A 51 -15.37 -1.14 -6.44
N ALA A 52 -14.47 -1.88 -5.79
CA ALA A 52 -13.65 -2.93 -6.37
C ALA A 52 -12.64 -2.47 -7.44
N SER A 53 -12.46 -1.16 -7.65
CA SER A 53 -11.31 -0.64 -8.38
C SER A 53 -10.03 -0.83 -7.57
N THR A 54 -8.89 -0.82 -8.24
CA THR A 54 -7.59 -0.92 -7.58
C THR A 54 -6.83 0.40 -7.76
N VAL A 55 -6.31 0.91 -6.67
CA VAL A 55 -5.49 2.12 -6.63
C VAL A 55 -4.10 1.76 -6.13
N GLY A 56 -3.07 2.39 -6.68
CA GLY A 56 -1.71 2.12 -6.25
C GLY A 56 -0.73 3.26 -6.51
N VAL A 57 0.49 3.10 -5.97
CA VAL A 57 1.61 4.01 -6.20
C VAL A 57 2.90 3.25 -6.47
N ILE A 58 3.71 3.74 -7.41
CA ILE A 58 5.02 3.18 -7.71
C ILE A 58 6.00 3.58 -6.59
N LEU A 59 6.61 2.60 -5.94
CA LEU A 59 7.45 2.82 -4.76
C LEU A 59 8.89 3.21 -5.11
N ASN A 60 9.39 2.83 -6.28
CA ASN A 60 10.81 2.86 -6.61
C ASN A 60 11.21 3.86 -7.71
N HIS A 61 10.38 4.85 -8.01
CA HIS A 61 10.69 5.91 -8.97
C HIS A 61 10.84 7.29 -8.28
N PRO A 62 11.97 7.58 -7.61
CA PRO A 62 12.22 8.89 -7.03
C PRO A 62 12.36 9.94 -8.13
N THR A 63 11.85 11.15 -7.86
CA THR A 63 12.06 12.31 -8.72
C THR A 63 13.10 13.27 -8.10
N THR A 64 13.51 14.26 -8.84
CA THR A 64 14.34 15.36 -8.31
C THR A 64 13.53 16.40 -7.52
N VAL A 65 12.21 16.33 -7.60
CA VAL A 65 11.28 17.24 -6.92
C VAL A 65 11.23 16.90 -5.44
N ARG A 66 11.30 17.92 -4.62
CA ARG A 66 11.15 17.80 -3.16
C ARG A 66 9.95 18.59 -2.69
N HIS A 67 9.30 18.08 -1.66
CA HIS A 67 8.20 18.79 -1.02
C HIS A 67 8.73 20.05 -0.33
N GLU A 68 8.17 21.22 -0.65
CA GLU A 68 8.68 22.53 -0.23
C GLU A 68 8.85 22.67 1.28
N ARG A 69 7.86 22.19 2.06
CA ARG A 69 7.85 22.32 3.50
C ARG A 69 8.78 21.36 4.24
N THR A 70 8.95 20.14 3.73
CA THR A 70 9.61 19.06 4.48
C THR A 70 10.95 18.65 3.89
N GLY A 71 11.23 19.02 2.64
CA GLY A 71 12.42 18.59 1.91
C GLY A 71 12.42 17.11 1.50
N GLU A 72 11.37 16.35 1.83
CA GLU A 72 11.27 14.95 1.45
C GLU A 72 11.09 14.79 -0.07
N PRO A 73 11.69 13.75 -0.67
CA PRO A 73 11.55 13.50 -2.10
C PRO A 73 10.09 13.15 -2.44
N ILE A 74 9.63 13.64 -3.59
CA ILE A 74 8.36 13.22 -4.20
C ILE A 74 8.69 12.15 -5.23
N TYR A 75 7.99 11.03 -5.16
CA TYR A 75 8.14 9.91 -6.10
C TYR A 75 7.14 10.04 -7.25
N SER A 76 7.45 9.51 -8.43
CA SER A 76 6.46 9.32 -9.48
C SER A 76 5.56 8.14 -9.09
N GLY A 77 4.31 8.44 -8.72
CA GLY A 77 3.36 7.42 -8.21
C GLY A 77 2.63 6.65 -9.30
N GLY A 78 2.60 7.18 -10.53
CA GLY A 78 1.92 6.55 -11.66
C GLY A 78 1.39 7.54 -12.69
N PRO A 79 0.81 7.04 -13.79
CA PRO A 79 0.39 7.86 -14.93
C PRO A 79 -0.91 8.65 -14.70
N VAL A 80 -1.70 8.27 -13.69
CA VAL A 80 -3.01 8.91 -13.44
C VAL A 80 -2.82 10.17 -12.62
N MET A 81 -3.42 11.27 -13.05
CA MET A 81 -3.41 12.58 -12.38
C MET A 81 -2.02 12.99 -11.87
N PRO A 82 -1.01 13.15 -12.74
CA PRO A 82 0.41 13.31 -12.35
C PRO A 82 0.70 14.60 -11.56
N ARG A 83 -0.27 15.51 -11.45
CA ARG A 83 -0.18 16.73 -10.63
C ARG A 83 -0.81 16.59 -9.26
N THR A 84 -1.49 15.49 -8.98
CA THR A 84 -2.11 15.23 -7.68
C THR A 84 -1.05 14.63 -6.75
N VAL A 85 -0.93 15.19 -5.56
CA VAL A 85 -0.07 14.62 -4.52
C VAL A 85 -0.84 13.52 -3.80
N VAL A 86 -0.24 12.35 -3.71
CA VAL A 86 -0.73 11.21 -2.94
C VAL A 86 0.22 10.97 -1.79
N ALA A 87 -0.33 10.85 -0.58
CA ALA A 87 0.44 10.55 0.62
C ALA A 87 0.23 9.10 1.07
N LEU A 88 1.32 8.41 1.36
CA LEU A 88 1.34 7.17 2.13
C LEU A 88 1.82 7.52 3.53
N PHE A 89 1.05 7.22 4.56
CA PHE A 89 1.33 7.70 5.92
C PHE A 89 0.67 6.81 7.00
N ARG A 90 1.10 7.00 8.24
CA ARG A 90 0.45 6.40 9.43
C ARG A 90 -0.67 7.29 9.96
N SER A 91 -1.75 6.65 10.39
CA SER A 91 -2.83 7.29 11.15
C SER A 91 -3.43 6.29 12.15
N GLU A 92 -3.74 6.75 13.35
CA GLU A 92 -4.45 5.96 14.36
C GLU A 92 -5.95 5.85 14.05
N ASN A 93 -6.48 6.82 13.31
CA ASN A 93 -7.87 6.87 12.90
C ASN A 93 -7.96 6.85 11.37
N GLU A 94 -9.09 6.38 10.86
CA GLU A 94 -9.38 6.43 9.43
C GLU A 94 -9.38 7.89 8.95
N PRO A 95 -8.58 8.22 7.93
CA PRO A 95 -8.52 9.59 7.41
C PRO A 95 -9.75 9.92 6.57
N PRO A 96 -10.08 11.23 6.40
CA PRO A 96 -11.17 11.64 5.52
C PRO A 96 -10.92 11.22 4.06
N ALA A 97 -12.00 10.89 3.35
CA ALA A 97 -11.94 10.53 1.93
C ALA A 97 -11.47 11.69 1.03
N PRO A 98 -10.76 11.42 -0.09
CA PRO A 98 -10.43 10.09 -0.59
C PRO A 98 -9.19 9.50 0.11
N SER A 99 -9.40 8.41 0.83
CA SER A 99 -8.34 7.66 1.53
C SER A 99 -8.60 6.17 1.38
N PHE A 100 -7.52 5.39 1.34
CA PHE A 100 -7.55 3.95 1.10
C PHE A 100 -6.72 3.24 2.17
N HIS A 101 -7.31 2.28 2.84
CA HIS A 101 -6.61 1.42 3.80
C HIS A 101 -5.58 0.54 3.07
N VAL A 102 -4.37 0.49 3.59
CA VAL A 102 -3.24 -0.29 3.05
C VAL A 102 -2.89 -1.45 3.97
N LEU A 103 -2.40 -1.13 5.15
CA LEU A 103 -2.09 -2.05 6.24
C LEU A 103 -2.64 -1.44 7.53
N GLN A 104 -2.61 -2.19 8.63
CA GLN A 104 -3.05 -1.67 9.93
C GLN A 104 -2.41 -0.32 10.26
N GLY A 105 -3.23 0.72 10.36
CA GLY A 105 -2.80 2.08 10.64
C GLY A 105 -1.98 2.74 9.53
N ILE A 106 -1.99 2.21 8.31
CA ILE A 106 -1.31 2.80 7.15
C ILE A 106 -2.32 3.02 6.04
N TYR A 107 -2.31 4.22 5.47
CA TYR A 107 -3.25 4.69 4.47
C TYR A 107 -2.56 5.37 3.29
N LEU A 108 -3.22 5.29 2.12
CA LEU A 108 -2.99 6.20 0.99
C LEU A 108 -4.08 7.26 1.00
N SER A 109 -3.74 8.54 0.82
CA SER A 109 -4.73 9.61 0.68
C SER A 109 -4.34 10.63 -0.37
N MET A 110 -5.33 11.14 -1.07
CA MET A 110 -5.21 12.26 -2.01
C MET A 110 -5.81 13.55 -1.41
N HIS A 111 -6.24 13.53 -0.15
CA HIS A 111 -6.91 14.66 0.48
C HIS A 111 -5.89 15.76 0.82
N PRO A 112 -6.03 17.01 0.30
CA PRO A 112 -5.03 18.06 0.49
C PRO A 112 -4.74 18.38 1.95
N ALA A 113 -5.76 18.44 2.81
CA ALA A 113 -5.58 18.73 4.24
C ALA A 113 -4.73 17.66 4.97
N ILE A 114 -4.71 16.42 4.48
CA ILE A 114 -3.84 15.38 5.04
C ILE A 114 -2.39 15.69 4.70
N VAL A 115 -2.09 16.02 3.43
CA VAL A 115 -0.73 16.32 2.97
C VAL A 115 -0.10 17.48 3.75
N GLU A 116 -0.90 18.46 4.14
CA GLU A 116 -0.45 19.62 4.93
C GLU A 116 -0.10 19.29 6.39
N GLN A 117 -0.66 18.23 6.95
CA GLN A 117 -0.55 17.88 8.37
C GLN A 117 0.31 16.64 8.66
N LEU A 118 0.93 16.05 7.62
CA LEU A 118 1.70 14.81 7.75
C LEU A 118 2.81 14.90 8.81
N GLN A 119 2.93 13.85 9.60
CA GLN A 119 4.03 13.59 10.50
C GLN A 119 4.78 12.32 10.07
N PRO A 120 6.11 12.29 10.18
CA PRO A 120 6.88 11.08 9.83
C PRO A 120 6.43 9.85 10.66
N PRO A 121 6.46 8.63 10.09
CA PRO A 121 6.91 8.33 8.72
C PRO A 121 5.79 8.56 7.68
N TYR A 122 6.16 9.17 6.55
CA TYR A 122 5.30 9.27 5.37
C TYR A 122 6.13 9.27 4.09
N ARG A 123 5.47 9.04 2.94
CA ARG A 123 6.03 9.21 1.60
C ARG A 123 5.03 9.94 0.69
N LEU A 124 5.56 10.75 -0.22
CA LEU A 124 4.76 11.54 -1.16
C LEU A 124 4.99 11.07 -2.59
N TYR A 125 3.92 11.05 -3.35
CA TYR A 125 3.89 10.62 -4.74
C TYR A 125 3.19 11.68 -5.60
N ALA A 126 3.68 11.89 -6.81
CA ALA A 126 3.02 12.67 -7.86
C ALA A 126 2.27 11.69 -8.76
N GLY A 127 0.94 11.79 -8.78
CA GLY A 127 0.07 10.86 -9.48
C GLY A 127 -0.03 9.49 -8.80
N PHE A 128 -0.80 8.63 -9.42
CA PHE A 128 -1.06 7.26 -8.96
C PHE A 128 -1.28 6.31 -10.13
N ALA A 129 -1.34 5.01 -9.85
CA ALA A 129 -1.76 3.97 -10.76
C ALA A 129 -3.19 3.56 -10.43
N GLY A 130 -4.00 3.26 -11.43
CA GLY A 130 -5.39 2.86 -11.24
C GLY A 130 -5.80 1.78 -12.22
N TRP A 131 -6.57 0.81 -11.75
CA TRP A 131 -7.16 -0.26 -12.54
C TRP A 131 -8.66 -0.32 -12.29
N MET A 132 -9.41 -0.44 -13.37
CA MET A 132 -10.84 -0.75 -13.30
C MET A 132 -11.07 -2.14 -12.70
N PRO A 133 -12.25 -2.43 -12.13
CA PRO A 133 -12.57 -3.76 -11.63
C PRO A 133 -12.24 -4.87 -12.65
N GLY A 134 -11.46 -5.88 -12.23
CA GLY A 134 -11.01 -7.01 -13.05
C GLY A 134 -9.89 -6.71 -14.05
N GLN A 135 -9.46 -5.46 -14.24
CA GLN A 135 -8.36 -5.13 -15.14
C GLN A 135 -7.05 -5.70 -14.61
N LEU A 136 -6.71 -5.46 -13.35
CA LEU A 136 -5.49 -5.98 -12.74
C LEU A 136 -5.45 -7.52 -12.76
N ASP A 137 -6.57 -8.19 -12.48
CA ASP A 137 -6.66 -9.65 -12.55
C ASP A 137 -6.29 -10.18 -13.95
N SER A 138 -6.74 -9.46 -15.00
CA SER A 138 -6.41 -9.80 -16.38
C SER A 138 -4.92 -9.62 -16.68
N GLU A 139 -4.26 -8.62 -16.12
CA GLU A 139 -2.82 -8.41 -16.28
C GLU A 139 -1.99 -9.46 -15.52
N ILE A 140 -2.43 -9.82 -14.32
CA ILE A 140 -1.83 -10.90 -13.51
C ILE A 140 -1.96 -12.24 -14.28
N ALA A 141 -3.14 -12.53 -14.85
CA ALA A 141 -3.38 -13.74 -15.64
C ALA A 141 -2.52 -13.84 -16.89
N ARG A 142 -2.11 -12.69 -17.47
CA ARG A 142 -1.15 -12.62 -18.58
C ARG A 142 0.31 -12.69 -18.15
N ASP A 143 0.55 -13.02 -16.88
CA ASP A 143 1.90 -13.19 -16.31
C ASP A 143 2.75 -11.92 -16.31
N GLY A 144 2.12 -10.73 -16.23
CA GLY A 144 2.81 -9.43 -16.20
C GLY A 144 3.48 -9.10 -14.86
N TRP A 145 2.98 -9.67 -13.76
CA TRP A 145 3.35 -9.31 -12.40
C TRP A 145 3.73 -10.50 -11.53
N TYR A 146 4.67 -10.28 -10.62
CA TYR A 146 4.79 -11.08 -9.40
C TYR A 146 4.04 -10.39 -8.28
N LEU A 147 3.44 -11.19 -7.37
CA LEU A 147 2.72 -10.70 -6.20
C LEU A 147 3.53 -11.01 -4.95
N LEU A 148 3.77 -10.00 -4.14
CA LEU A 148 4.43 -10.13 -2.84
C LEU A 148 3.58 -9.48 -1.75
N PRO A 149 3.65 -9.95 -0.50
CA PRO A 149 3.02 -9.28 0.61
C PRO A 149 3.65 -7.90 0.83
N ALA A 150 2.82 -6.89 1.08
CA ALA A 150 3.28 -5.60 1.53
C ALA A 150 3.75 -5.67 2.98
N SER A 151 4.79 -4.92 3.31
CA SER A 151 5.25 -4.74 4.69
C SER A 151 5.61 -3.28 4.94
N GLU A 152 5.41 -2.81 6.14
CA GLU A 152 5.71 -1.45 6.51
C GLU A 152 7.15 -1.04 6.21
N GLU A 153 8.12 -1.94 6.45
CA GLU A 153 9.52 -1.73 6.14
C GLU A 153 9.74 -1.37 4.67
N LEU A 154 9.08 -2.11 3.74
CA LEU A 154 9.17 -1.83 2.31
C LEU A 154 8.46 -0.53 1.93
N LEU A 155 7.31 -0.24 2.57
CA LEU A 155 6.50 0.94 2.28
C LEU A 155 7.21 2.25 2.64
N PHE A 156 7.93 2.29 3.78
CA PHE A 156 8.64 3.49 4.24
C PHE A 156 10.15 3.43 4.02
N ARG A 157 10.64 2.48 3.24
CA ARG A 157 12.05 2.36 2.86
C ARG A 157 12.53 3.61 2.14
N ARG A 158 13.53 4.29 2.68
CA ARG A 158 14.06 5.55 2.11
C ARG A 158 14.85 5.32 0.83
N ASP A 159 15.71 4.30 0.83
CA ASP A 159 16.48 3.93 -0.35
C ASP A 159 15.68 2.95 -1.21
N SER A 160 15.21 3.44 -2.36
CA SER A 160 14.49 2.63 -3.35
C SER A 160 15.39 2.17 -4.51
N ALA A 161 16.69 2.53 -4.49
CA ALA A 161 17.63 2.05 -5.48
C ALA A 161 17.76 0.52 -5.39
N GLY A 162 17.68 -0.18 -6.52
CA GLY A 162 17.72 -1.64 -6.55
C GLY A 162 16.52 -2.37 -5.97
N MET A 163 15.46 -1.67 -5.52
CA MET A 163 14.27 -2.29 -4.95
C MET A 163 13.60 -3.26 -5.91
N TRP A 164 13.54 -2.92 -7.19
CA TRP A 164 12.92 -3.79 -8.19
C TRP A 164 13.72 -5.08 -8.37
N GLU A 165 15.03 -5.00 -8.53
CA GLU A 165 15.93 -6.14 -8.68
C GLU A 165 15.83 -7.07 -7.47
N GLU A 166 15.93 -6.53 -6.27
CA GLU A 166 15.84 -7.29 -5.01
C GLU A 166 14.51 -8.06 -4.90
N LEU A 167 13.39 -7.37 -5.16
CA LEU A 167 12.08 -7.99 -5.03
C LEU A 167 11.77 -8.94 -6.19
N LEU A 168 12.33 -8.71 -7.37
CA LEU A 168 12.27 -9.64 -8.49
C LEU A 168 12.97 -10.96 -8.15
N ASP A 169 14.18 -10.90 -7.61
CA ASP A 169 14.95 -12.09 -7.19
C ASP A 169 14.19 -12.84 -6.09
N ARG A 170 13.66 -12.13 -5.11
CA ARG A 170 12.85 -12.72 -4.03
C ARG A 170 11.60 -13.43 -4.57
N ALA A 171 10.87 -12.81 -5.48
CA ALA A 171 9.66 -13.37 -6.06
C ALA A 171 9.92 -14.59 -6.95
N SER A 172 11.00 -14.55 -7.74
CA SER A 172 11.38 -15.66 -8.60
C SER A 172 11.85 -16.89 -7.80
N ALA A 173 12.61 -16.67 -6.71
CA ALA A 173 13.05 -17.75 -5.81
C ALA A 173 11.87 -18.44 -5.09
N HIS A 174 10.82 -17.70 -4.73
CA HIS A 174 9.60 -18.27 -4.15
C HIS A 174 8.88 -19.19 -5.13
N ARG A 175 8.79 -18.81 -6.40
CA ARG A 175 8.14 -19.62 -7.44
C ARG A 175 8.86 -20.94 -7.69
N THR A 176 10.20 -20.94 -7.68
CA THR A 176 11.02 -22.15 -7.89
C THR A 176 10.88 -23.17 -6.76
N ARG A 177 10.54 -22.72 -5.54
CA ARG A 177 10.33 -23.61 -4.39
C ARG A 177 8.93 -24.19 -4.30
N ALA A 178 7.95 -23.58 -4.99
CA ALA A 178 6.54 -23.98 -4.98
C ALA A 178 6.14 -24.86 -6.18
N ALA A 179 7.02 -25.02 -7.17
CA ALA A 179 6.88 -25.88 -8.36
C ALA A 179 7.61 -27.21 -8.16
#